data_a2b9b3446e371d1a1b1b163a2a1b42ba
#
_entry.id   a2b9b3446e371d1a1b1b163a2a1b42ba
#
_cell.length_a   1.000
_cell.length_b   1.000
_cell.length_c   1.000
_cell.angle_alpha   90.00
_cell.angle_beta   90.00
_cell.angle_gamma   90.00
#
_symmetry.space_group_name_H-M   'P 1'
#
loop_
_entity.id
_entity.type
_entity.pdbx_description
1 polymer ?
#
loop_
_entity_poly.entity_id
_entity_poly.type
_entity_poly.pdbx_seq_one_letter_code
_entity_poly.pdbx_strand_id
1 'polypeptide(L)'
;MHAIMRPRGILESDCESAINNSLRISNELLQELGIPMKTLFLQAPSFDGFDGGAGSRYQCRREVKSFWYPTWLAQPAAMVPDSRVLDAPADELSVEDSLDIAADFALVIIHTSTPSFPTDAKFAELLKARKPDILIGLVGAKVAVDPDGSLQASAAIDFVAREEFDYTCKEVAEGRPFSEINGISYKLADGSIQHNPARATIENMDDLPFVAPVYKRDLKINNYFIGYLLHPYVSIYTGRGCRSKCTFCLWPQTVGGHRYRVRSVANVLAETQWIKDNMPEVRELMFDDDTFTDSANMERVHEIARGLHAQGWTWSCNAKANVSYESLKIMKDNGLRFLLVGYESGDDQILHNIKKGLRTDIARKFTENCRKLGIKVHGTFILGLPGETKETIAKTIEYAKEINPNTIQVSLAAPYPGTFLYKQAIENGWLEVNKAVNLVDDRGVQIAQISYPHLSTEEIFHGVETFYRSFYFRPSKIWEIVKEMAGSWEMTKRRLREGVEFFRFLHAHEA
;
A
#
# COMPACT_ATOMS: atom_id res chain seq x y z
N MET A 1 -49.75 -31.35 -61.48
CA MET A 1 -49.21 -30.07 -61.02
C MET A 1 -49.40 -29.98 -59.52
N HIS A 2 -48.41 -30.37 -58.76
CA HIS A 2 -48.45 -30.30 -57.29
C HIS A 2 -47.40 -29.26 -56.86
N ALA A 3 -47.86 -28.19 -56.26
CA ALA A 3 -47.02 -27.17 -55.66
C ALA A 3 -46.65 -27.60 -54.23
N ILE A 4 -45.37 -27.81 -53.99
CA ILE A 4 -44.82 -28.09 -52.68
C ILE A 4 -44.58 -26.73 -51.99
N MET A 5 -45.33 -26.45 -50.91
CA MET A 5 -45.04 -25.34 -49.98
C MET A 5 -43.81 -25.68 -49.12
N ARG A 6 -42.80 -24.81 -49.18
CA ARG A 6 -41.67 -24.81 -48.21
C ARG A 6 -42.12 -24.11 -46.91
N PRO A 7 -41.77 -24.62 -45.72
CA PRO A 7 -42.03 -23.89 -44.48
C PRO A 7 -41.06 -22.72 -44.38
N ARG A 8 -41.55 -21.58 -43.89
CA ARG A 8 -40.82 -20.38 -43.61
C ARG A 8 -39.78 -20.61 -42.52
N GLY A 9 -38.58 -20.06 -42.75
CA GLY A 9 -37.45 -20.15 -41.83
C GLY A 9 -37.78 -19.54 -40.46
N ILE A 10 -37.49 -20.31 -39.45
CA ILE A 10 -37.30 -19.84 -38.08
C ILE A 10 -35.99 -19.07 -38.11
N LEU A 11 -36.03 -17.82 -37.67
CA LEU A 11 -34.88 -16.90 -37.68
C LEU A 11 -33.75 -17.47 -36.81
N GLU A 12 -32.57 -17.61 -37.37
CA GLU A 12 -31.31 -17.99 -36.65
C GLU A 12 -31.00 -17.08 -35.44
N SER A 13 -31.53 -15.85 -35.41
CA SER A 13 -31.42 -14.91 -34.28
C SER A 13 -32.05 -15.40 -32.99
N ASP A 14 -33.10 -16.21 -33.04
CA ASP A 14 -33.81 -16.68 -31.83
C ASP A 14 -33.09 -17.89 -31.19
N CYS A 15 -32.32 -18.67 -32.00
CA CYS A 15 -31.49 -19.76 -31.50
C CYS A 15 -30.22 -19.24 -30.82
N GLU A 16 -29.56 -18.22 -31.37
CA GLU A 16 -28.37 -17.59 -30.71
C GLU A 16 -28.71 -16.89 -29.42
N SER A 17 -29.88 -16.22 -29.35
CA SER A 17 -30.33 -15.59 -28.10
C SER A 17 -30.75 -16.60 -27.03
N ALA A 18 -31.33 -17.74 -27.43
CA ALA A 18 -31.69 -18.82 -26.50
C ALA A 18 -30.47 -19.61 -26.01
N ILE A 19 -29.45 -19.78 -26.85
CA ILE A 19 -28.17 -20.43 -26.48
C ILE A 19 -27.35 -19.50 -25.54
N ASN A 20 -27.35 -18.20 -25.78
CA ASN A 20 -26.67 -17.23 -24.90
C ASN A 20 -27.40 -17.02 -23.56
N ASN A 21 -28.70 -17.24 -23.48
CA ASN A 21 -29.45 -17.18 -22.20
C ASN A 21 -29.46 -18.50 -21.41
N SER A 22 -29.10 -19.66 -22.02
CA SER A 22 -29.11 -20.94 -21.33
C SER A 22 -27.75 -21.35 -20.73
N LEU A 23 -26.69 -20.53 -20.83
CA LEU A 23 -25.34 -20.82 -20.32
C LEU A 23 -24.77 -19.75 -19.39
N ARG A 24 -25.58 -18.85 -18.82
CA ARG A 24 -25.17 -18.08 -17.65
C ARG A 24 -25.33 -18.94 -16.41
N ILE A 25 -24.33 -19.74 -16.14
CA ILE A 25 -24.18 -20.38 -14.82
C ILE A 25 -24.10 -19.25 -13.80
N SER A 26 -25.06 -19.17 -12.86
CA SER A 26 -25.01 -18.18 -11.80
C SER A 26 -23.77 -18.39 -10.94
N ASN A 27 -23.22 -17.33 -10.32
CA ASN A 27 -22.09 -17.47 -9.42
C ASN A 27 -22.40 -18.36 -8.22
N GLU A 28 -23.67 -18.41 -7.79
CA GLU A 28 -24.13 -19.38 -6.79
C GLU A 28 -23.95 -20.83 -7.25
N LEU A 29 -24.29 -21.11 -8.50
CA LEU A 29 -24.10 -22.44 -9.07
C LEU A 29 -22.61 -22.77 -9.29
N LEU A 30 -21.76 -21.79 -9.61
CA LEU A 30 -20.30 -21.98 -9.66
C LEU A 30 -19.74 -22.33 -8.28
N GLN A 31 -20.19 -21.67 -7.23
CA GLN A 31 -19.82 -21.99 -5.85
C GLN A 31 -20.31 -23.36 -5.42
N GLU A 32 -21.57 -23.71 -5.72
CA GLU A 32 -22.13 -25.06 -5.43
C GLU A 32 -21.39 -26.16 -6.15
N LEU A 33 -20.88 -25.90 -7.35
CA LEU A 33 -20.15 -26.88 -8.17
C LEU A 33 -18.64 -26.86 -7.92
N GLY A 34 -18.09 -25.92 -7.12
CA GLY A 34 -16.67 -25.76 -6.88
C GLY A 34 -15.87 -25.42 -8.15
N ILE A 35 -16.47 -24.64 -9.07
CA ILE A 35 -15.82 -24.24 -10.33
C ILE A 35 -15.02 -22.96 -10.08
N PRO A 36 -13.69 -22.92 -10.42
CA PRO A 36 -12.88 -21.73 -10.27
C PRO A 36 -13.44 -20.53 -11.03
N MET A 37 -13.47 -19.37 -10.37
CA MET A 37 -13.99 -18.14 -10.94
C MET A 37 -12.89 -17.29 -11.56
N LYS A 38 -13.12 -16.77 -12.76
CA LYS A 38 -12.28 -15.73 -13.37
C LYS A 38 -12.27 -14.52 -12.46
N THR A 39 -11.11 -14.15 -11.90
CA THR A 39 -10.99 -13.23 -10.78
C THR A 39 -10.20 -11.99 -11.14
N LEU A 40 -10.73 -10.80 -10.83
CA LEU A 40 -10.03 -9.53 -10.90
C LEU A 40 -9.63 -9.07 -9.49
N PHE A 41 -8.34 -8.82 -9.28
CA PHE A 41 -7.82 -8.12 -8.11
C PHE A 41 -7.63 -6.65 -8.48
N LEU A 42 -8.41 -5.76 -7.87
CA LEU A 42 -8.59 -4.39 -8.33
C LEU A 42 -8.15 -3.37 -7.27
N GLN A 43 -7.27 -2.46 -7.68
CA GLN A 43 -7.19 -1.14 -7.09
C GLN A 43 -8.13 -0.24 -7.89
N ALA A 44 -9.25 0.16 -7.29
CA ALA A 44 -10.29 0.90 -7.99
C ALA A 44 -9.84 2.33 -8.35
N PRO A 45 -10.37 2.93 -9.43
CA PRO A 45 -10.06 4.30 -9.80
C PRO A 45 -10.69 5.30 -8.83
N SER A 46 -10.06 6.47 -8.70
CA SER A 46 -10.64 7.59 -7.96
C SER A 46 -11.70 8.31 -8.79
N PHE A 47 -12.76 8.77 -8.13
CA PHE A 47 -13.79 9.64 -8.75
C PHE A 47 -13.35 11.10 -8.78
N ASP A 48 -12.48 11.52 -7.86
CA ASP A 48 -12.12 12.92 -7.62
C ASP A 48 -10.72 13.28 -8.16
N GLY A 49 -10.10 12.34 -8.89
CA GLY A 49 -8.79 12.54 -9.52
C GLY A 49 -7.62 12.55 -8.53
N PHE A 50 -7.82 12.04 -7.32
CA PHE A 50 -6.74 11.63 -6.43
C PHE A 50 -6.86 10.16 -6.11
N ASP A 51 -5.74 9.54 -5.84
CA ASP A 51 -5.62 8.11 -5.68
C ASP A 51 -5.48 7.76 -4.20
N GLY A 52 -6.37 6.90 -3.69
CA GLY A 52 -6.18 6.23 -2.42
C GLY A 52 -5.06 5.19 -2.44
N GLY A 53 -4.53 4.90 -3.62
CA GLY A 53 -3.34 4.15 -3.98
C GLY A 53 -3.13 2.79 -3.35
N ALA A 54 -2.41 1.94 -4.02
CA ALA A 54 -1.87 0.73 -3.42
C ALA A 54 -1.00 1.10 -2.21
N GLY A 55 -1.24 0.47 -1.07
CA GLY A 55 -0.54 0.77 0.17
C GLY A 55 -1.17 1.88 1.01
N SER A 56 -2.39 2.31 0.67
CA SER A 56 -3.24 3.20 1.51
C SER A 56 -2.58 4.47 1.99
N ARG A 57 -1.62 4.91 1.28
CA ARG A 57 -1.01 6.19 1.54
C ARG A 57 -1.78 7.17 0.69
N TYR A 58 -2.97 7.60 1.21
CA TYR A 58 -3.77 8.63 0.59
C TYR A 58 -2.86 9.68 0.08
N GLN A 59 -3.08 9.99 -1.13
CA GLN A 59 -2.19 10.84 -1.84
C GLN A 59 -3.03 11.90 -2.50
N CYS A 60 -2.67 13.10 -2.17
CA CYS A 60 -2.97 14.24 -3.01
C CYS A 60 -2.52 13.93 -4.45
N ARG A 61 -2.98 14.72 -5.39
CA ARG A 61 -2.48 14.72 -6.78
C ARG A 61 -0.97 14.71 -6.77
N ARG A 62 -0.37 13.76 -7.49
CA ARG A 62 1.08 13.55 -7.52
C ARG A 62 1.67 13.90 -8.86
N GLU A 63 2.96 14.17 -8.82
CA GLU A 63 3.81 14.26 -10.01
C GLU A 63 4.10 12.90 -10.66
N VAL A 64 3.73 11.79 -10.00
CA VAL A 64 3.92 10.40 -10.45
C VAL A 64 2.60 9.65 -10.47
N LYS A 65 2.50 8.60 -11.30
CA LYS A 65 1.27 7.79 -11.42
C LYS A 65 1.02 6.93 -10.18
N SER A 66 2.04 6.23 -9.71
CA SER A 66 2.01 5.55 -8.42
C SER A 66 3.40 5.46 -7.80
N PHE A 67 3.48 5.48 -6.45
CA PHE A 67 4.71 5.21 -5.73
C PHE A 67 4.89 3.71 -5.46
N TRP A 68 3.80 2.98 -5.21
CA TRP A 68 3.85 1.63 -4.66
C TRP A 68 3.20 0.63 -5.59
N TYR A 69 3.81 -0.55 -5.66
CA TYR A 69 3.21 -1.70 -6.32
C TYR A 69 2.00 -2.22 -5.52
N PRO A 70 0.95 -2.71 -6.18
CA PRO A 70 -0.20 -3.35 -5.52
C PRO A 70 0.16 -4.78 -5.06
N THR A 71 1.24 -4.93 -4.29
CA THR A 71 1.81 -6.23 -3.90
C THR A 71 0.82 -7.07 -3.12
N TRP A 72 -0.02 -6.42 -2.27
CA TRP A 72 -1.07 -7.10 -1.52
C TRP A 72 -2.19 -7.69 -2.38
N LEU A 73 -2.42 -7.14 -3.57
CA LEU A 73 -3.33 -7.73 -4.57
C LEU A 73 -2.61 -8.75 -5.45
N ALA A 74 -1.36 -8.48 -5.79
CA ALA A 74 -0.56 -9.36 -6.64
C ALA A 74 -0.26 -10.72 -5.97
N GLN A 75 -0.13 -10.75 -4.64
CA GLN A 75 0.15 -11.99 -3.92
C GLN A 75 -1.00 -13.00 -4.02
N PRO A 76 -2.25 -12.68 -3.66
CA PRO A 76 -3.36 -13.59 -3.88
C PRO A 76 -3.61 -13.85 -5.38
N ALA A 77 -3.40 -12.88 -6.27
CA ALA A 77 -3.50 -13.11 -7.71
C ALA A 77 -2.50 -14.16 -8.22
N ALA A 78 -1.30 -14.22 -7.64
CA ALA A 78 -0.33 -15.26 -7.97
C ALA A 78 -0.79 -16.68 -7.56
N MET A 79 -1.76 -16.78 -6.63
CA MET A 79 -2.32 -18.05 -6.15
C MET A 79 -3.56 -18.51 -6.94
N VAL A 80 -4.12 -17.63 -7.79
CA VAL A 80 -5.35 -17.89 -8.57
C VAL A 80 -5.01 -17.94 -10.04
N PRO A 81 -5.08 -19.13 -10.70
CA PRO A 81 -4.60 -19.29 -12.10
C PRO A 81 -5.27 -18.37 -13.11
N ASP A 82 -6.61 -18.25 -13.06
CA ASP A 82 -7.38 -17.38 -13.97
C ASP A 82 -7.67 -16.03 -13.31
N SER A 83 -6.60 -15.28 -13.04
CA SER A 83 -6.68 -13.97 -12.38
C SER A 83 -5.95 -12.88 -13.14
N ARG A 84 -6.35 -11.64 -12.87
CA ARG A 84 -5.67 -10.42 -13.31
C ARG A 84 -5.58 -9.43 -12.16
N VAL A 85 -4.48 -8.69 -12.08
CA VAL A 85 -4.38 -7.48 -11.25
C VAL A 85 -4.60 -6.25 -12.13
N LEU A 86 -5.45 -5.34 -11.68
CA LEU A 86 -5.67 -4.04 -12.30
C LEU A 86 -5.42 -2.94 -11.28
N ASP A 87 -4.41 -2.13 -11.52
CA ASP A 87 -4.13 -0.90 -10.78
C ASP A 87 -4.63 0.29 -11.62
N ALA A 88 -5.93 0.57 -11.51
CA ALA A 88 -6.58 1.56 -12.35
C ALA A 88 -5.99 2.98 -12.19
N PRO A 89 -5.66 3.46 -10.96
CA PRO A 89 -4.98 4.74 -10.78
C PRO A 89 -3.60 4.79 -11.46
N ALA A 90 -2.79 3.76 -11.32
CA ALA A 90 -1.47 3.71 -11.94
C ALA A 90 -1.54 3.69 -13.48
N ASP A 91 -2.59 3.09 -14.02
CA ASP A 91 -2.86 3.06 -15.46
C ASP A 91 -3.66 4.26 -15.96
N GLU A 92 -4.03 5.21 -15.08
CA GLU A 92 -4.82 6.41 -15.38
C GLU A 92 -6.17 6.09 -16.04
N LEU A 93 -6.78 4.96 -15.65
CA LEU A 93 -8.07 4.53 -16.17
C LEU A 93 -9.21 5.35 -15.53
N SER A 94 -10.20 5.67 -16.36
CA SER A 94 -11.45 6.24 -15.87
C SER A 94 -12.28 5.21 -15.11
N VAL A 95 -13.29 5.69 -14.38
CA VAL A 95 -14.29 4.82 -13.73
C VAL A 95 -14.96 3.93 -14.78
N GLU A 96 -15.34 4.49 -15.95
CA GLU A 96 -16.03 3.77 -17.00
C GLU A 96 -15.15 2.67 -17.63
N ASP A 97 -13.88 2.99 -17.98
CA ASP A 97 -12.94 1.99 -18.49
C ASP A 97 -12.72 0.86 -17.50
N SER A 98 -12.65 1.20 -16.21
CA SER A 98 -12.44 0.22 -15.14
C SER A 98 -13.67 -0.68 -14.93
N LEU A 99 -14.89 -0.14 -15.07
CA LEU A 99 -16.13 -0.89 -15.01
C LEU A 99 -16.25 -1.85 -16.20
N ASP A 100 -15.91 -1.40 -17.41
CA ASP A 100 -15.90 -2.25 -18.60
C ASP A 100 -14.97 -3.45 -18.45
N ILE A 101 -13.75 -3.21 -17.98
CA ILE A 101 -12.77 -4.28 -17.72
C ILE A 101 -13.30 -5.23 -16.62
N ALA A 102 -13.81 -4.68 -15.51
CA ALA A 102 -14.25 -5.49 -14.38
C ALA A 102 -15.46 -6.37 -14.70
N ALA A 103 -16.35 -5.94 -15.60
CA ALA A 103 -17.51 -6.70 -16.02
C ALA A 103 -17.19 -8.02 -16.74
N ASP A 104 -15.96 -8.21 -17.23
CA ASP A 104 -15.50 -9.45 -17.85
C ASP A 104 -15.18 -10.58 -16.85
N PHE A 105 -15.22 -10.29 -15.55
CA PHE A 105 -14.85 -11.21 -14.46
C PHE A 105 -16.09 -11.72 -13.72
N ALA A 106 -15.98 -12.89 -13.11
CA ALA A 106 -17.02 -13.46 -12.25
C ALA A 106 -16.87 -12.99 -10.80
N LEU A 107 -15.62 -12.78 -10.36
CA LEU A 107 -15.26 -12.32 -9.04
C LEU A 107 -14.37 -11.08 -9.14
N VAL A 108 -14.69 -10.02 -8.38
CA VAL A 108 -13.84 -8.83 -8.24
C VAL A 108 -13.50 -8.63 -6.77
N ILE A 109 -12.20 -8.57 -6.48
CA ILE A 109 -11.67 -8.32 -5.14
C ILE A 109 -11.03 -6.94 -5.14
N ILE A 110 -11.62 -5.99 -4.40
CA ILE A 110 -11.17 -4.61 -4.34
C ILE A 110 -10.36 -4.39 -3.07
N HIS A 111 -9.14 -3.87 -3.21
CA HIS A 111 -8.38 -3.39 -2.07
C HIS A 111 -8.90 -2.03 -1.63
N THR A 112 -9.21 -1.90 -0.33
CA THR A 112 -9.74 -0.67 0.25
C THR A 112 -8.96 -0.22 1.48
N SER A 113 -9.03 1.07 1.73
CA SER A 113 -8.46 1.73 2.90
C SER A 113 -9.51 2.65 3.55
N THR A 114 -9.24 3.14 4.75
CA THR A 114 -10.18 4.07 5.41
C THR A 114 -10.52 5.29 4.54
N PRO A 115 -9.57 5.99 3.89
CA PRO A 115 -9.90 7.13 3.04
C PRO A 115 -10.53 6.76 1.70
N SER A 116 -10.21 5.61 1.12
CA SER A 116 -10.74 5.22 -0.19
C SER A 116 -12.07 4.45 -0.13
N PHE A 117 -12.45 3.94 1.04
CA PHE A 117 -13.61 3.08 1.20
C PHE A 117 -14.92 3.65 0.62
N PRO A 118 -15.27 4.94 0.81
CA PRO A 118 -16.51 5.48 0.23
C PRO A 118 -16.53 5.41 -1.31
N THR A 119 -15.39 5.68 -1.95
CA THR A 119 -15.25 5.61 -3.42
C THR A 119 -15.20 4.18 -3.92
N ASP A 120 -14.54 3.27 -3.18
CA ASP A 120 -14.49 1.84 -3.50
C ASP A 120 -15.88 1.19 -3.39
N ALA A 121 -16.66 1.53 -2.36
CA ALA A 121 -18.04 1.07 -2.21
C ALA A 121 -18.94 1.58 -3.35
N LYS A 122 -18.79 2.87 -3.73
CA LYS A 122 -19.51 3.43 -4.88
C LYS A 122 -19.14 2.74 -6.20
N PHE A 123 -17.87 2.39 -6.39
CA PHE A 123 -17.44 1.62 -7.56
C PHE A 123 -18.09 0.22 -7.56
N ALA A 124 -18.14 -0.45 -6.42
CA ALA A 124 -18.84 -1.73 -6.28
C ALA A 124 -20.33 -1.63 -6.66
N GLU A 125 -21.03 -0.57 -6.26
CA GLU A 125 -22.42 -0.31 -6.63
C GLU A 125 -22.62 -0.15 -8.13
N LEU A 126 -21.77 0.65 -8.79
CA LEU A 126 -21.81 0.83 -10.22
C LEU A 126 -21.51 -0.47 -10.97
N LEU A 127 -20.56 -1.24 -10.50
CA LEU A 127 -20.23 -2.54 -11.09
C LEU A 127 -21.36 -3.56 -10.91
N LYS A 128 -21.99 -3.62 -9.72
CA LYS A 128 -23.12 -4.50 -9.46
C LYS A 128 -24.36 -4.12 -10.30
N ALA A 129 -24.56 -2.81 -10.53
CA ALA A 129 -25.63 -2.33 -11.41
C ALA A 129 -25.39 -2.73 -12.89
N ARG A 130 -24.12 -2.74 -13.35
CA ARG A 130 -23.73 -3.16 -14.70
C ARG A 130 -23.79 -4.68 -14.89
N LYS A 131 -23.41 -5.45 -13.87
CA LYS A 131 -23.38 -6.92 -13.86
C LYS A 131 -23.93 -7.44 -12.53
N PRO A 132 -25.25 -7.65 -12.41
CA PRO A 132 -25.90 -8.03 -11.14
C PRO A 132 -25.42 -9.34 -10.53
N ASP A 133 -24.96 -10.28 -11.35
CA ASP A 133 -24.44 -11.59 -10.95
C ASP A 133 -22.97 -11.61 -10.54
N ILE A 134 -22.23 -10.49 -10.65
CA ILE A 134 -20.83 -10.43 -10.26
C ILE A 134 -20.67 -10.55 -8.75
N LEU A 135 -19.69 -11.33 -8.31
CA LEU A 135 -19.32 -11.42 -6.90
C LEU A 135 -18.29 -10.34 -6.56
N ILE A 136 -18.54 -9.55 -5.51
CA ILE A 136 -17.65 -8.46 -5.11
C ILE A 136 -17.22 -8.61 -3.67
N GLY A 137 -15.90 -8.71 -3.45
CA GLY A 137 -15.29 -8.74 -2.13
C GLY A 137 -14.35 -7.57 -1.90
N LEU A 138 -14.23 -7.15 -0.64
CA LEU A 138 -13.26 -6.14 -0.23
C LEU A 138 -12.18 -6.73 0.67
N VAL A 139 -10.95 -6.21 0.54
CA VAL A 139 -9.79 -6.57 1.36
C VAL A 139 -9.07 -5.32 1.86
N GLY A 140 -8.28 -5.44 2.90
CA GLY A 140 -7.46 -4.34 3.43
C GLY A 140 -7.79 -3.96 4.87
N ALA A 141 -7.05 -3.00 5.41
CA ALA A 141 -7.11 -2.66 6.83
C ALA A 141 -8.49 -2.15 7.29
N LYS A 142 -9.23 -1.41 6.44
CA LYS A 142 -10.58 -0.92 6.77
C LYS A 142 -11.53 -2.07 7.08
N VAL A 143 -11.61 -3.06 6.21
CA VAL A 143 -12.53 -4.18 6.35
C VAL A 143 -12.09 -5.21 7.39
N ALA A 144 -10.79 -5.27 7.69
CA ALA A 144 -10.26 -6.09 8.78
C ALA A 144 -10.73 -5.60 10.15
N VAL A 145 -10.88 -4.28 10.31
CA VAL A 145 -11.26 -3.64 11.59
C VAL A 145 -12.77 -3.49 11.74
N ASP A 146 -13.47 -3.18 10.65
CA ASP A 146 -14.90 -2.90 10.64
C ASP A 146 -15.61 -3.68 9.53
N PRO A 147 -15.69 -5.01 9.65
CA PRO A 147 -16.36 -5.86 8.68
C PRO A 147 -17.87 -5.58 8.58
N ASP A 148 -18.55 -5.36 9.74
CA ASP A 148 -19.98 -5.09 9.79
C ASP A 148 -20.34 -3.78 9.08
N GLY A 149 -19.71 -2.67 9.49
CA GLY A 149 -19.94 -1.37 8.85
C GLY A 149 -19.59 -1.38 7.38
N SER A 150 -18.56 -2.11 6.98
CA SER A 150 -18.17 -2.25 5.57
C SER A 150 -19.21 -3.01 4.76
N LEU A 151 -19.76 -4.10 5.27
CA LEU A 151 -20.82 -4.86 4.61
C LEU A 151 -22.16 -4.10 4.60
N GLN A 152 -22.49 -3.40 5.68
CA GLN A 152 -23.74 -2.62 5.78
C GLN A 152 -23.75 -1.38 4.87
N ALA A 153 -22.56 -0.82 4.57
CA ALA A 153 -22.44 0.41 3.78
C ALA A 153 -23.01 0.30 2.36
N SER A 154 -22.95 -0.89 1.74
CA SER A 154 -23.50 -1.10 0.40
C SER A 154 -24.00 -2.53 0.19
N ALA A 155 -25.16 -2.68 -0.45
CA ALA A 155 -25.70 -3.98 -0.84
C ALA A 155 -24.83 -4.66 -1.92
N ALA A 156 -23.99 -3.92 -2.63
CA ALA A 156 -23.12 -4.43 -3.68
C ALA A 156 -21.93 -5.23 -3.17
N ILE A 157 -21.59 -5.09 -1.90
CA ILE A 157 -20.46 -5.81 -1.27
C ILE A 157 -20.99 -7.14 -0.75
N ASP A 158 -20.57 -8.25 -1.34
CA ASP A 158 -21.05 -9.59 -0.97
C ASP A 158 -20.29 -10.16 0.23
N PHE A 159 -18.97 -9.91 0.31
CA PHE A 159 -18.13 -10.36 1.40
C PHE A 159 -16.95 -9.44 1.66
N VAL A 160 -16.30 -9.62 2.82
CA VAL A 160 -14.99 -9.03 3.13
C VAL A 160 -14.04 -10.12 3.61
N ALA A 161 -12.79 -10.07 3.16
CA ALA A 161 -11.74 -10.95 3.67
C ALA A 161 -10.85 -10.16 4.64
N ARG A 162 -10.80 -10.67 5.88
CA ARG A 162 -10.16 -10.01 7.02
C ARG A 162 -8.70 -10.41 7.15
N GLU A 163 -7.92 -9.55 7.81
CA GLU A 163 -6.52 -9.82 8.16
C GLU A 163 -5.65 -10.22 6.95
N GLU A 164 -4.90 -11.32 7.05
CA GLU A 164 -4.10 -11.88 5.94
C GLU A 164 -5.00 -12.67 4.99
N PHE A 165 -5.43 -12.06 3.93
CA PHE A 165 -6.53 -12.50 3.08
C PHE A 165 -6.12 -13.39 1.88
N ASP A 166 -4.84 -13.66 1.67
CA ASP A 166 -4.34 -14.37 0.47
C ASP A 166 -5.08 -15.70 0.23
N TYR A 167 -5.09 -16.59 1.23
CA TYR A 167 -5.78 -17.87 1.12
C TYR A 167 -7.31 -17.75 1.15
N THR A 168 -7.85 -16.75 1.85
CA THR A 168 -9.29 -16.48 1.84
C THR A 168 -9.75 -16.11 0.44
N CYS A 169 -9.03 -15.22 -0.24
CA CYS A 169 -9.32 -14.85 -1.63
C CYS A 169 -9.17 -16.04 -2.60
N LYS A 170 -8.12 -16.85 -2.41
CA LYS A 170 -7.91 -18.07 -3.19
C LYS A 170 -9.09 -19.04 -3.05
N GLU A 171 -9.52 -19.34 -1.83
CA GLU A 171 -10.62 -20.27 -1.56
C GLU A 171 -11.95 -19.76 -2.11
N VAL A 172 -12.21 -18.44 -2.06
CA VAL A 172 -13.38 -17.83 -2.72
C VAL A 172 -13.27 -18.01 -4.24
N ALA A 173 -12.12 -17.71 -4.83
CA ALA A 173 -11.90 -17.85 -6.27
C ALA A 173 -12.01 -19.30 -6.76
N GLU A 174 -11.70 -20.28 -5.91
CA GLU A 174 -11.88 -21.71 -6.17
C GLU A 174 -13.33 -22.17 -6.05
N GLY A 175 -14.26 -21.26 -5.70
CA GLY A 175 -15.69 -21.60 -5.60
C GLY A 175 -16.06 -22.34 -4.30
N ARG A 176 -15.23 -22.31 -3.24
CA ARG A 176 -15.59 -22.91 -1.96
C ARG A 176 -16.78 -22.18 -1.33
N PRO A 177 -17.71 -22.89 -0.70
CA PRO A 177 -18.81 -22.26 0.04
C PRO A 177 -18.30 -21.30 1.11
N PHE A 178 -18.87 -20.11 1.20
CA PHE A 178 -18.45 -19.12 2.20
C PHE A 178 -18.43 -19.65 3.62
N SER A 179 -19.39 -20.50 3.99
CA SER A 179 -19.48 -21.12 5.33
C SER A 179 -18.25 -21.94 5.72
N GLU A 180 -17.44 -22.36 4.76
CA GLU A 180 -16.25 -23.21 4.97
C GLU A 180 -14.93 -22.41 4.94
N ILE A 181 -14.98 -21.10 4.63
CA ILE A 181 -13.81 -20.26 4.44
C ILE A 181 -13.47 -19.49 5.71
N ASN A 182 -12.31 -19.73 6.28
CA ASN A 182 -11.83 -18.94 7.42
C ASN A 182 -11.41 -17.52 6.99
N GLY A 183 -11.59 -16.55 7.90
CA GLY A 183 -11.19 -15.17 7.68
C GLY A 183 -12.17 -14.35 6.82
N ILE A 184 -13.31 -14.92 6.41
CA ILE A 184 -14.36 -14.23 5.66
C ILE A 184 -15.47 -13.70 6.58
N SER A 185 -16.09 -12.59 6.22
CA SER A 185 -17.39 -12.15 6.71
C SER A 185 -18.27 -11.82 5.51
N TYR A 186 -19.55 -12.21 5.53
CA TYR A 186 -20.44 -12.10 4.38
C TYR A 186 -21.90 -11.95 4.80
N LYS A 187 -22.74 -11.49 3.86
CA LYS A 187 -24.18 -11.36 4.06
C LYS A 187 -24.89 -12.68 3.79
N LEU A 188 -25.84 -13.01 4.66
CA LEU A 188 -26.82 -14.07 4.42
C LEU A 188 -28.02 -13.54 3.63
N ALA A 189 -28.84 -14.44 3.10
CA ALA A 189 -30.04 -14.08 2.31
C ALA A 189 -31.06 -13.23 3.08
N ASP A 190 -31.08 -13.34 4.41
CA ASP A 190 -31.95 -12.54 5.29
C ASP A 190 -31.36 -11.14 5.62
N GLY A 191 -30.18 -10.83 5.08
CA GLY A 191 -29.47 -9.58 5.31
C GLY A 191 -28.63 -9.56 6.60
N SER A 192 -28.63 -10.61 7.41
CA SER A 192 -27.72 -10.73 8.54
C SER A 192 -26.29 -10.97 8.09
N ILE A 193 -25.32 -10.65 8.95
CA ILE A 193 -23.89 -10.81 8.66
C ILE A 193 -23.36 -12.03 9.42
N GLN A 194 -22.71 -12.91 8.70
CA GLN A 194 -22.01 -14.07 9.24
C GLN A 194 -20.50 -13.81 9.27
N HIS A 195 -19.88 -14.09 10.41
CA HIS A 195 -18.43 -14.07 10.60
C HIS A 195 -17.91 -15.48 10.80
N ASN A 196 -17.09 -15.96 9.89
CA ASN A 196 -16.38 -17.21 10.10
C ASN A 196 -15.18 -17.01 11.04
N PRO A 197 -14.64 -18.10 11.63
CA PRO A 197 -13.42 -18.02 12.45
C PRO A 197 -12.29 -17.26 11.75
N ALA A 198 -11.48 -16.54 12.53
CA ALA A 198 -10.30 -15.87 12.03
C ALA A 198 -9.35 -16.89 11.35
N ARG A 199 -8.68 -16.47 10.29
CA ARG A 199 -7.64 -17.28 9.65
C ARG A 199 -6.34 -17.10 10.41
N ALA A 200 -5.63 -18.19 10.65
CA ALA A 200 -4.25 -18.11 11.16
C ALA A 200 -3.35 -17.41 10.13
N THR A 201 -2.40 -16.63 10.63
CA THR A 201 -1.38 -16.01 9.77
C THR A 201 -0.53 -17.07 9.07
N ILE A 202 -0.07 -16.77 7.87
CA ILE A 202 0.80 -17.66 7.08
C ILE A 202 2.12 -17.85 7.81
N GLU A 203 2.40 -19.07 8.24
CA GLU A 203 3.59 -19.39 9.02
C GLU A 203 4.84 -19.52 8.14
N ASN A 204 4.74 -20.31 7.09
CA ASN A 204 5.81 -20.50 6.12
C ASN A 204 5.62 -19.56 4.92
N MET A 205 6.40 -18.49 4.87
CA MET A 205 6.31 -17.50 3.81
C MET A 205 6.82 -18.02 2.46
N ASP A 206 7.55 -19.12 2.43
CA ASP A 206 8.03 -19.77 1.20
C ASP A 206 6.92 -20.53 0.45
N ASP A 207 5.77 -20.78 1.10
CA ASP A 207 4.60 -21.40 0.46
C ASP A 207 3.88 -20.43 -0.49
N LEU A 208 4.16 -19.13 -0.38
CA LEU A 208 3.59 -18.13 -1.27
C LEU A 208 4.34 -18.08 -2.61
N PRO A 209 3.63 -18.09 -3.74
CA PRO A 209 4.27 -17.94 -5.05
C PRO A 209 4.89 -16.55 -5.21
N PHE A 210 5.83 -16.42 -6.14
CA PHE A 210 6.44 -15.14 -6.48
C PHE A 210 5.43 -14.15 -7.05
N VAL A 211 5.56 -12.88 -6.67
CA VAL A 211 4.69 -11.80 -7.19
C VAL A 211 5.20 -11.23 -8.52
N ALA A 212 6.49 -11.33 -8.78
CA ALA A 212 7.12 -10.77 -9.97
C ALA A 212 6.50 -11.27 -11.31
N PRO A 213 6.09 -12.54 -11.47
CA PRO A 213 5.35 -12.99 -12.64
C PRO A 213 4.03 -12.26 -12.88
N VAL A 214 3.31 -11.92 -11.81
CA VAL A 214 2.06 -11.14 -11.88
C VAL A 214 2.36 -9.71 -12.34
N TYR A 215 3.40 -9.09 -11.80
CA TYR A 215 3.81 -7.75 -12.24
C TYR A 215 4.14 -7.72 -13.73
N LYS A 216 4.93 -8.69 -14.21
CA LYS A 216 5.27 -8.79 -15.63
C LYS A 216 4.04 -8.98 -16.52
N ARG A 217 3.06 -9.75 -16.06
CA ARG A 217 1.84 -10.07 -16.80
C ARG A 217 0.86 -8.89 -16.84
N ASP A 218 0.67 -8.21 -15.71
CA ASP A 218 -0.48 -7.35 -15.49
C ASP A 218 -0.15 -5.87 -15.35
N LEU A 219 1.08 -5.50 -14.94
CA LEU A 219 1.42 -4.13 -14.56
C LEU A 219 2.37 -3.46 -15.55
N LYS A 220 2.20 -2.16 -15.74
CA LYS A 220 3.16 -1.31 -16.46
C LYS A 220 4.18 -0.78 -15.46
N ILE A 221 5.30 -1.48 -15.29
CA ILE A 221 6.30 -1.17 -14.25
C ILE A 221 6.85 0.26 -14.32
N ASN A 222 6.84 0.91 -15.48
CA ASN A 222 7.24 2.30 -15.66
C ASN A 222 6.27 3.32 -15.01
N ASN A 223 5.08 2.88 -14.59
CA ASN A 223 4.11 3.73 -13.91
C ASN A 223 4.43 3.90 -12.42
N TYR A 224 5.33 3.08 -11.87
CA TYR A 224 5.70 3.10 -10.46
C TYR A 224 7.01 3.86 -10.26
N PHE A 225 6.99 4.85 -9.35
CA PHE A 225 8.12 5.75 -9.19
C PHE A 225 8.31 6.17 -7.73
N ILE A 226 9.39 5.72 -7.10
CA ILE A 226 9.87 6.23 -5.82
C ILE A 226 11.11 7.08 -6.07
N GLY A 227 11.10 8.27 -5.52
CA GLY A 227 12.24 9.15 -5.60
C GLY A 227 13.54 8.48 -5.10
N TYR A 228 14.68 8.79 -5.73
CA TYR A 228 16.02 8.21 -5.52
C TYR A 228 16.22 6.76 -5.97
N LEU A 229 15.20 5.98 -6.29
CA LEU A 229 15.40 4.68 -6.93
C LEU A 229 15.84 4.84 -8.39
N LEU A 230 16.55 3.85 -8.90
CA LEU A 230 16.86 3.75 -10.34
C LEU A 230 15.64 3.11 -11.04
N HIS A 231 15.17 3.74 -12.08
CA HIS A 231 13.97 3.31 -12.79
C HIS A 231 14.27 2.54 -14.07
N PRO A 232 13.44 1.57 -14.44
CA PRO A 232 12.37 0.97 -13.65
C PRO A 232 12.86 0.23 -12.42
N TYR A 233 12.10 0.25 -11.33
CA TYR A 233 12.36 -0.58 -10.15
C TYR A 233 11.24 -1.61 -9.97
N VAL A 234 11.51 -2.66 -9.19
CA VAL A 234 10.49 -3.61 -8.74
C VAL A 234 10.52 -3.70 -7.22
N SER A 235 9.33 -3.68 -6.61
CA SER A 235 9.15 -3.83 -5.17
C SER A 235 8.65 -5.23 -4.84
N ILE A 236 9.29 -5.90 -3.88
CA ILE A 236 8.85 -7.20 -3.36
C ILE A 236 8.95 -7.24 -1.84
N TYR A 237 8.18 -8.13 -1.21
CA TYR A 237 8.29 -8.44 0.20
C TYR A 237 9.16 -9.68 0.44
N THR A 238 10.06 -9.60 1.41
CA THR A 238 10.84 -10.75 1.89
C THR A 238 10.30 -11.32 3.20
N GLY A 239 9.30 -10.67 3.78
CA GLY A 239 8.61 -11.07 4.98
C GLY A 239 7.44 -10.15 5.29
N ARG A 240 6.60 -10.54 6.23
CA ARG A 240 5.42 -9.80 6.68
C ARG A 240 5.36 -9.66 8.19
N GLY A 241 4.77 -8.55 8.64
CA GLY A 241 4.62 -8.20 10.04
C GLY A 241 5.82 -7.46 10.62
N CYS A 242 5.66 -6.87 11.79
CA CYS A 242 6.71 -6.09 12.45
C CYS A 242 6.66 -6.28 13.96
N ARG A 243 7.80 -6.60 14.58
CA ARG A 243 7.91 -6.77 16.05
C ARG A 243 7.73 -5.48 16.81
N SER A 244 7.84 -4.32 16.17
CA SER A 244 7.62 -3.04 16.82
C SER A 244 6.15 -2.87 17.18
N LYS A 245 5.91 -2.20 18.31
CA LYS A 245 4.57 -1.95 18.84
C LYS A 245 4.20 -0.47 18.72
N CYS A 246 4.63 0.19 17.63
CA CYS A 246 4.34 1.59 17.38
C CYS A 246 2.83 1.82 17.41
N THR A 247 2.38 2.76 18.26
CA THR A 247 0.96 2.96 18.55
C THR A 247 0.15 3.43 17.34
N PHE A 248 0.79 4.09 16.38
CA PHE A 248 0.18 4.66 15.18
C PHE A 248 0.21 3.73 13.96
N CYS A 249 1.04 2.67 13.98
CA CYS A 249 1.29 1.85 12.80
C CYS A 249 0.11 0.93 12.49
N LEU A 250 -0.47 1.07 11.30
CA LEU A 250 -1.69 0.39 10.90
C LEU A 250 -1.49 -1.11 10.63
N TRP A 251 -0.52 -1.45 9.77
CA TRP A 251 -0.39 -2.80 9.23
C TRP A 251 -0.17 -3.90 10.26
N PRO A 252 0.77 -3.78 11.23
CA PRO A 252 0.94 -4.81 12.25
C PRO A 252 -0.25 -4.97 13.18
N GLN A 253 -1.06 -3.92 13.34
CA GLN A 253 -2.22 -3.94 14.22
C GLN A 253 -3.51 -4.43 13.54
N THR A 254 -3.53 -4.54 12.21
CA THR A 254 -4.74 -4.88 11.45
C THR A 254 -4.59 -6.08 10.53
N VAL A 255 -3.46 -6.22 9.83
CA VAL A 255 -3.26 -7.26 8.80
C VAL A 255 -2.05 -8.13 9.08
N GLY A 256 -0.85 -7.53 9.20
CA GLY A 256 0.42 -8.27 9.19
C GLY A 256 0.81 -8.94 10.51
N GLY A 257 0.23 -8.49 11.65
CA GLY A 257 0.59 -8.97 12.99
C GLY A 257 1.94 -8.48 13.51
N HIS A 258 2.21 -8.75 14.79
CA HIS A 258 3.43 -8.32 15.48
C HIS A 258 4.57 -9.36 15.45
N ARG A 259 4.48 -10.38 14.60
CA ARG A 259 5.54 -11.35 14.36
C ARG A 259 6.06 -11.17 12.95
N TYR A 260 7.35 -10.83 12.82
CA TYR A 260 7.99 -10.75 11.52
C TYR A 260 8.31 -12.16 11.02
N ARG A 261 7.54 -12.64 10.06
CA ARG A 261 7.66 -13.94 9.39
C ARG A 261 8.36 -13.72 8.06
N VAL A 262 9.37 -14.52 7.78
CA VAL A 262 10.30 -14.27 6.68
C VAL A 262 10.35 -15.43 5.70
N ARG A 263 10.58 -15.11 4.44
CA ARG A 263 10.96 -16.05 3.40
C ARG A 263 12.41 -16.49 3.61
N SER A 264 12.76 -17.69 3.21
CA SER A 264 14.15 -18.14 3.22
C SER A 264 15.01 -17.31 2.26
N VAL A 265 16.32 -17.27 2.52
CA VAL A 265 17.30 -16.61 1.63
C VAL A 265 17.20 -17.20 0.21
N ALA A 266 17.12 -18.52 0.10
CA ALA A 266 17.03 -19.21 -1.17
C ALA A 266 15.76 -18.80 -1.97
N ASN A 267 14.62 -18.69 -1.29
CA ASN A 267 13.37 -18.29 -1.92
C ASN A 267 13.41 -16.84 -2.43
N VAL A 268 13.94 -15.91 -1.62
CA VAL A 268 14.12 -14.50 -2.04
C VAL A 268 15.06 -14.41 -3.24
N LEU A 269 16.21 -15.07 -3.19
CA LEU A 269 17.19 -15.04 -4.28
C LEU A 269 16.68 -15.72 -5.56
N ALA A 270 15.83 -16.73 -5.44
CA ALA A 270 15.19 -17.33 -6.61
C ALA A 270 14.22 -16.35 -7.32
N GLU A 271 13.43 -15.57 -6.57
CA GLU A 271 12.57 -14.56 -7.17
C GLU A 271 13.38 -13.41 -7.78
N THR A 272 14.42 -12.93 -7.10
CA THR A 272 15.27 -11.86 -7.66
C THR A 272 16.03 -12.33 -8.91
N GLN A 273 16.42 -13.61 -8.98
CA GLN A 273 16.96 -14.17 -10.21
C GLN A 273 15.91 -14.27 -11.31
N TRP A 274 14.68 -14.69 -10.96
CA TRP A 274 13.58 -14.71 -11.92
C TRP A 274 13.34 -13.31 -12.53
N ILE A 275 13.35 -12.24 -11.68
CA ILE A 275 13.24 -10.86 -12.16
C ILE A 275 14.39 -10.53 -13.12
N LYS A 276 15.62 -10.92 -12.80
CA LYS A 276 16.81 -10.67 -13.64
C LYS A 276 16.65 -11.28 -15.03
N ASP A 277 16.14 -12.51 -15.07
CA ASP A 277 16.04 -13.29 -16.30
C ASP A 277 14.82 -12.87 -17.16
N ASN A 278 13.75 -12.38 -16.52
CA ASN A 278 12.47 -12.14 -17.19
C ASN A 278 12.09 -10.65 -17.34
N MET A 279 12.74 -9.75 -16.61
CA MET A 279 12.48 -8.30 -16.59
C MET A 279 13.80 -7.53 -16.68
N PRO A 280 14.56 -7.67 -17.79
CA PRO A 280 15.93 -7.14 -17.92
C PRO A 280 15.99 -5.60 -17.87
N GLU A 281 14.87 -4.91 -18.06
CA GLU A 281 14.74 -3.45 -17.93
C GLU A 281 14.81 -2.95 -16.48
N VAL A 282 14.58 -3.83 -15.49
CA VAL A 282 14.61 -3.45 -14.06
C VAL A 282 16.03 -3.11 -13.62
N ARG A 283 16.19 -1.93 -13.02
CA ARG A 283 17.48 -1.39 -12.62
C ARG A 283 17.75 -1.46 -11.13
N GLU A 284 16.70 -1.54 -10.31
CA GLU A 284 16.82 -1.57 -8.85
C GLU A 284 15.69 -2.39 -8.22
N LEU A 285 16.01 -3.13 -7.15
CA LEU A 285 15.03 -3.81 -6.32
C LEU A 285 14.72 -2.97 -5.07
N MET A 286 13.46 -2.92 -4.68
CA MET A 286 13.02 -2.32 -3.42
C MET A 286 12.40 -3.39 -2.52
N PHE A 287 13.00 -3.62 -1.36
CA PHE A 287 12.40 -4.47 -0.33
C PHE A 287 11.50 -3.63 0.56
N ASP A 288 10.18 -3.79 0.36
CA ASP A 288 9.15 -2.96 0.99
C ASP A 288 8.55 -3.61 2.25
N ASP A 289 9.29 -4.49 2.89
CA ASP A 289 8.89 -5.09 4.16
C ASP A 289 8.61 -4.01 5.21
N ASP A 290 7.67 -4.23 6.14
CA ASP A 290 7.45 -3.34 7.28
C ASP A 290 8.73 -3.06 8.07
N THR A 291 9.68 -4.01 8.04
CA THR A 291 10.99 -3.87 8.69
C THR A 291 12.00 -4.90 8.14
N PHE A 292 12.57 -4.63 6.96
CA PHE A 292 13.58 -5.50 6.38
C PHE A 292 14.79 -5.69 7.29
N THR A 293 15.24 -4.60 7.95
CA THR A 293 16.42 -4.59 8.83
C THR A 293 16.08 -4.96 10.29
N ASP A 294 15.24 -5.97 10.51
CA ASP A 294 14.97 -6.44 11.87
C ASP A 294 16.21 -7.06 12.50
N SER A 295 16.60 -6.57 13.70
CA SER A 295 17.86 -6.94 14.36
C SER A 295 18.02 -8.43 14.62
N ALA A 296 16.93 -9.17 14.83
CA ALA A 296 16.98 -10.61 15.04
C ALA A 296 17.21 -11.42 13.74
N ASN A 297 17.10 -10.77 12.58
CA ASN A 297 17.25 -11.40 11.28
C ASN A 297 18.42 -10.81 10.46
N MET A 298 19.36 -10.09 11.10
CA MET A 298 20.42 -9.38 10.37
C MET A 298 21.35 -10.30 9.59
N GLU A 299 21.67 -11.51 10.08
CA GLU A 299 22.49 -12.44 9.29
C GLU A 299 21.77 -12.87 7.99
N ARG A 300 20.47 -13.14 8.05
CA ARG A 300 19.65 -13.37 6.86
C ARG A 300 19.74 -12.19 5.87
N VAL A 301 19.69 -10.95 6.38
CA VAL A 301 19.84 -9.74 5.54
C VAL A 301 21.22 -9.69 4.87
N HIS A 302 22.28 -10.06 5.61
CA HIS A 302 23.63 -10.12 5.05
C HIS A 302 23.76 -11.20 3.98
N GLU A 303 23.16 -12.38 4.18
CA GLU A 303 23.15 -13.46 3.19
C GLU A 303 22.38 -13.05 1.92
N ILE A 304 21.19 -12.44 2.06
CA ILE A 304 20.44 -11.88 0.92
C ILE A 304 21.31 -10.85 0.18
N ALA A 305 21.93 -9.91 0.89
CA ALA A 305 22.77 -8.87 0.28
C ALA A 305 23.91 -9.47 -0.55
N ARG A 306 24.62 -10.48 -0.01
CA ARG A 306 25.70 -11.19 -0.74
C ARG A 306 25.16 -11.89 -2.00
N GLY A 307 24.00 -12.53 -1.90
CA GLY A 307 23.34 -13.16 -3.05
C GLY A 307 22.93 -12.17 -4.13
N LEU A 308 22.35 -11.02 -3.74
CA LEU A 308 22.00 -9.93 -4.64
C LEU A 308 23.23 -9.36 -5.37
N HIS A 309 24.34 -9.22 -4.65
CA HIS A 309 25.62 -8.79 -5.25
C HIS A 309 26.10 -9.80 -6.29
N ALA A 310 26.04 -11.10 -5.99
CA ALA A 310 26.39 -12.17 -6.93
C ALA A 310 25.52 -12.16 -8.20
N GLN A 311 24.24 -11.78 -8.07
CA GLN A 311 23.32 -11.58 -9.19
C GLN A 311 23.51 -10.22 -9.90
N GLY A 312 24.36 -9.31 -9.39
CA GLY A 312 24.61 -7.99 -9.95
C GLY A 312 23.46 -6.99 -9.74
N TRP A 313 22.72 -7.11 -8.63
CA TRP A 313 21.65 -6.18 -8.27
C TRP A 313 22.14 -4.95 -7.49
N THR A 314 21.52 -3.83 -7.83
CA THR A 314 21.42 -2.65 -6.96
C THR A 314 20.07 -2.71 -6.24
N TRP A 315 20.03 -2.38 -4.95
CA TRP A 315 18.83 -2.55 -4.15
C TRP A 315 18.68 -1.50 -3.05
N SER A 316 17.48 -1.39 -2.52
CA SER A 316 17.05 -0.46 -1.47
C SER A 316 16.02 -1.14 -0.57
N CYS A 317 15.80 -0.62 0.63
CA CYS A 317 14.82 -1.18 1.55
C CYS A 317 14.30 -0.17 2.58
N ASN A 318 13.20 -0.55 3.24
CA ASN A 318 12.78 0.07 4.49
C ASN A 318 13.70 -0.36 5.63
N ALA A 319 14.06 0.57 6.50
CA ALA A 319 14.99 0.32 7.59
C ALA A 319 14.61 1.03 8.90
N LYS A 320 15.01 0.44 10.01
CA LYS A 320 15.04 1.12 11.30
C LYS A 320 16.35 1.91 11.45
N ALA A 321 16.28 3.06 12.13
CA ALA A 321 17.44 3.91 12.37
C ALA A 321 18.39 3.39 13.51
N ASN A 322 18.57 2.07 13.61
CA ASN A 322 19.39 1.43 14.63
C ASN A 322 20.32 0.32 14.08
N VAL A 323 20.46 0.25 12.76
CA VAL A 323 21.37 -0.73 12.12
C VAL A 323 22.82 -0.36 12.42
N SER A 324 23.64 -1.34 12.76
CA SER A 324 25.05 -1.12 13.10
C SER A 324 25.87 -0.66 11.89
N TYR A 325 27.03 -0.04 12.14
CA TYR A 325 27.95 0.37 11.07
C TYR A 325 28.41 -0.83 10.24
N GLU A 326 28.74 -1.93 10.91
CA GLU A 326 29.23 -3.16 10.29
C GLU A 326 28.16 -3.75 9.33
N SER A 327 26.90 -3.83 9.79
CA SER A 327 25.80 -4.29 8.95
C SER A 327 25.54 -3.35 7.77
N LEU A 328 25.53 -2.04 8.00
CA LEU A 328 25.40 -1.05 6.92
C LEU A 328 26.54 -1.17 5.89
N LYS A 329 27.77 -1.43 6.37
CA LYS A 329 28.93 -1.64 5.50
C LYS A 329 28.76 -2.90 4.64
N ILE A 330 28.37 -4.03 5.25
CA ILE A 330 28.10 -5.27 4.51
C ILE A 330 27.02 -5.05 3.45
N MET A 331 25.91 -4.43 3.83
CA MET A 331 24.82 -4.13 2.90
C MET A 331 25.29 -3.21 1.75
N LYS A 332 26.06 -2.16 2.08
CA LYS A 332 26.62 -1.21 1.09
C LYS A 332 27.58 -1.87 0.12
N ASP A 333 28.51 -2.66 0.63
CA ASP A 333 29.51 -3.38 -0.18
C ASP A 333 28.82 -4.39 -1.13
N ASN A 334 27.59 -4.79 -0.80
CA ASN A 334 26.76 -5.74 -1.56
C ASN A 334 25.56 -5.09 -2.26
N GLY A 335 25.67 -3.81 -2.68
CA GLY A 335 24.75 -3.20 -3.63
C GLY A 335 23.65 -2.34 -3.01
N LEU A 336 23.56 -2.19 -1.68
CA LEU A 336 22.62 -1.27 -1.04
C LEU A 336 22.94 0.16 -1.45
N ARG A 337 21.92 0.90 -1.88
CA ARG A 337 22.04 2.27 -2.35
C ARG A 337 21.26 3.28 -1.51
N PHE A 338 20.06 2.91 -1.08
CA PHE A 338 19.11 3.83 -0.50
C PHE A 338 18.28 3.16 0.60
N LEU A 339 17.95 3.92 1.66
CA LEU A 339 17.13 3.49 2.78
C LEU A 339 15.97 4.46 3.00
N LEU A 340 14.76 3.90 3.17
CA LEU A 340 13.62 4.61 3.73
C LEU A 340 13.58 4.36 5.24
N VAL A 341 13.64 5.43 6.03
CA VAL A 341 13.87 5.35 7.49
C VAL A 341 12.85 6.15 8.25
N GLY A 342 12.10 5.49 9.12
CA GLY A 342 11.16 6.14 10.05
C GLY A 342 11.87 6.67 11.30
N TYR A 343 12.09 7.98 11.36
CA TYR A 343 12.59 8.68 12.55
C TYR A 343 11.46 9.09 13.49
N GLU A 344 10.35 9.52 12.94
CA GLU A 344 9.09 9.99 13.50
C GLU A 344 9.23 11.30 14.29
N SER A 345 10.09 11.36 15.31
CA SER A 345 10.28 12.55 16.15
C SER A 345 11.75 12.75 16.54
N GLY A 346 12.13 14.01 16.79
CA GLY A 346 13.42 14.41 17.39
C GLY A 346 13.40 14.48 18.92
N ASP A 347 12.31 14.02 19.54
CA ASP A 347 12.15 14.02 21.00
C ASP A 347 12.02 12.59 21.54
N ASP A 348 12.90 12.21 22.48
CA ASP A 348 12.93 10.85 23.05
C ASP A 348 11.66 10.52 23.85
N GLN A 349 10.99 11.53 24.47
CA GLN A 349 9.73 11.28 25.18
C GLN A 349 8.59 11.00 24.20
N ILE A 350 8.52 11.70 23.08
CA ILE A 350 7.55 11.41 22.02
C ILE A 350 7.79 10.02 21.44
N LEU A 351 9.05 9.66 21.14
CA LEU A 351 9.40 8.31 20.66
C LEU A 351 9.01 7.22 21.67
N HIS A 352 9.15 7.50 22.98
CA HIS A 352 8.69 6.59 24.04
C HIS A 352 7.17 6.48 24.07
N ASN A 353 6.43 7.59 24.01
CA ASN A 353 4.97 7.63 24.04
C ASN A 353 4.35 6.79 22.91
N ILE A 354 4.93 6.83 21.70
CA ILE A 354 4.47 6.05 20.53
C ILE A 354 5.07 4.65 20.47
N LYS A 355 5.84 4.22 21.47
CA LYS A 355 6.51 2.90 21.53
C LYS A 355 7.37 2.58 20.31
N LYS A 356 8.08 3.60 19.76
CA LYS A 356 8.95 3.43 18.58
C LYS A 356 10.14 2.50 18.86
N GLY A 357 10.59 2.43 20.10
CA GLY A 357 11.77 1.64 20.47
C GLY A 357 13.06 2.16 19.83
N LEU A 358 13.14 3.48 19.64
CA LEU A 358 14.29 4.19 19.07
C LEU A 358 14.63 5.38 19.98
N ARG A 359 15.91 5.73 20.00
CA ARG A 359 16.43 6.93 20.68
C ARG A 359 17.09 7.85 19.65
N THR A 360 17.02 9.14 19.89
CA THR A 360 17.55 10.15 18.97
C THR A 360 19.07 10.08 18.82
N ASP A 361 19.82 9.72 19.86
CA ASP A 361 21.26 9.54 19.80
C ASP A 361 21.69 8.35 18.92
N ILE A 362 20.95 7.22 19.01
CA ILE A 362 21.18 6.02 18.16
C ILE A 362 20.89 6.36 16.71
N ALA A 363 19.75 7.01 16.43
CA ALA A 363 19.34 7.38 15.07
C ALA A 363 20.30 8.42 14.45
N ARG A 364 20.84 9.34 15.24
CA ARG A 364 21.90 10.28 14.82
C ARG A 364 23.13 9.54 14.36
N LYS A 365 23.61 8.60 15.17
CA LYS A 365 24.78 7.79 14.85
C LYS A 365 24.59 6.93 13.61
N PHE A 366 23.40 6.33 13.46
CA PHE A 366 23.01 5.57 12.27
C PHE A 366 23.07 6.46 11.01
N THR A 367 22.50 7.66 11.04
CA THR A 367 22.49 8.56 9.88
C THR A 367 23.89 9.05 9.52
N GLU A 368 24.73 9.32 10.53
CA GLU A 368 26.15 9.62 10.32
C GLU A 368 26.87 8.46 9.63
N ASN A 369 26.63 7.22 10.06
CA ASN A 369 27.20 6.01 9.46
C ASN A 369 26.75 5.84 8.00
N CYS A 370 25.46 6.04 7.69
CA CYS A 370 24.96 6.03 6.32
C CYS A 370 25.69 7.05 5.45
N ARG A 371 25.88 8.27 5.95
CA ARG A 371 26.58 9.34 5.23
C ARG A 371 28.05 8.96 4.98
N LYS A 372 28.77 8.40 5.96
CA LYS A 372 30.16 7.93 5.81
C LYS A 372 30.30 6.85 4.76
N LEU A 373 29.31 5.97 4.64
CA LEU A 373 29.27 4.87 3.68
C LEU A 373 28.68 5.28 2.31
N GLY A 374 28.21 6.52 2.16
CA GLY A 374 27.56 6.97 0.92
C GLY A 374 26.21 6.30 0.64
N ILE A 375 25.51 5.85 1.69
CA ILE A 375 24.15 5.34 1.62
C ILE A 375 23.22 6.52 1.66
N LYS A 376 22.30 6.64 0.69
CA LYS A 376 21.26 7.67 0.67
C LYS A 376 20.16 7.32 1.66
N VAL A 377 19.58 8.34 2.30
CA VAL A 377 18.51 8.18 3.30
C VAL A 377 17.34 9.10 2.98
N HIS A 378 16.14 8.53 2.93
CA HIS A 378 14.88 9.27 3.02
C HIS A 378 14.35 9.14 4.44
N GLY A 379 14.22 10.26 5.14
CA GLY A 379 13.75 10.28 6.53
C GLY A 379 12.26 10.61 6.60
N THR A 380 11.48 9.78 7.30
CA THR A 380 10.06 10.09 7.56
C THR A 380 9.87 10.56 8.99
N PHE A 381 9.02 11.60 9.15
CA PHE A 381 8.67 12.23 10.41
C PHE A 381 7.14 12.34 10.51
N ILE A 382 6.63 12.37 11.73
CA ILE A 382 5.20 12.51 12.01
C ILE A 382 5.00 13.63 13.02
N LEU A 383 4.10 14.57 12.74
CA LEU A 383 3.66 15.60 13.65
C LEU A 383 2.22 15.36 14.14
N GLY A 384 1.91 15.82 15.33
CA GLY A 384 0.63 15.57 16.01
C GLY A 384 0.61 14.24 16.78
N LEU A 385 1.77 13.73 17.19
CA LEU A 385 1.88 12.53 18.01
C LEU A 385 1.51 12.83 19.49
N PRO A 386 1.03 11.80 20.25
CA PRO A 386 0.65 12.00 21.66
C PRO A 386 1.76 12.58 22.52
N GLY A 387 1.43 13.73 23.16
CA GLY A 387 2.34 14.47 24.03
C GLY A 387 3.16 15.55 23.31
N GLU A 388 2.98 15.73 22.00
CA GLU A 388 3.66 16.82 21.28
C GLU A 388 3.18 18.20 21.73
N THR A 389 4.11 19.14 21.69
CA THR A 389 3.93 20.58 21.90
C THR A 389 4.66 21.33 20.79
N LYS A 390 4.47 22.65 20.71
CA LYS A 390 5.21 23.51 19.77
C LYS A 390 6.74 23.37 19.94
N GLU A 391 7.18 23.23 21.18
CA GLU A 391 8.60 23.07 21.52
C GLU A 391 9.15 21.74 21.03
N THR A 392 8.40 20.63 21.17
CA THR A 392 8.85 19.32 20.67
C THR A 392 8.80 19.24 19.15
N ILE A 393 7.84 19.90 18.48
CA ILE A 393 7.83 20.07 17.01
C ILE A 393 9.08 20.85 16.58
N ALA A 394 9.38 21.99 17.20
CA ALA A 394 10.59 22.77 16.91
C ALA A 394 11.86 21.93 17.11
N LYS A 395 11.94 21.14 18.20
CA LYS A 395 13.04 20.20 18.46
C LYS A 395 13.18 19.15 17.38
N THR A 396 12.06 18.60 16.86
CA THR A 396 12.05 17.63 15.77
C THR A 396 12.56 18.25 14.46
N ILE A 397 12.20 19.50 14.18
CA ILE A 397 12.72 20.24 13.01
C ILE A 397 14.23 20.42 13.11
N GLU A 398 14.74 20.89 14.27
CA GLU A 398 16.19 21.07 14.47
C GLU A 398 16.95 19.74 14.39
N TYR A 399 16.38 18.68 14.98
CA TYR A 399 16.94 17.33 14.87
C TYR A 399 17.04 16.84 13.42
N ALA A 400 15.99 17.02 12.61
CA ALA A 400 16.01 16.65 11.20
C ALA A 400 17.07 17.45 10.42
N LYS A 401 17.26 18.73 10.73
CA LYS A 401 18.31 19.57 10.14
C LYS A 401 19.70 19.09 10.52
N GLU A 402 19.89 18.65 11.76
CA GLU A 402 21.15 18.12 12.29
C GLU A 402 21.53 16.79 11.61
N ILE A 403 20.62 15.81 11.63
CA ILE A 403 20.89 14.50 11.02
C ILE A 403 20.98 14.57 9.49
N ASN A 404 20.34 15.57 8.87
CA ASN A 404 20.38 15.92 7.46
C ASN A 404 20.25 14.72 6.51
N PRO A 405 19.13 13.97 6.51
CA PRO A 405 18.87 12.96 5.48
C PRO A 405 18.81 13.60 4.08
N ASN A 406 18.93 12.79 3.03
CA ASN A 406 18.94 13.31 1.64
C ASN A 406 17.61 13.97 1.27
N THR A 407 16.49 13.35 1.66
CA THR A 407 15.13 13.90 1.60
C THR A 407 14.36 13.61 2.85
N ILE A 408 13.28 14.33 3.05
CA ILE A 408 12.32 14.09 4.13
C ILE A 408 10.91 13.96 3.60
N GLN A 409 10.08 13.23 4.36
CA GLN A 409 8.63 13.28 4.31
C GLN A 409 8.13 13.60 5.72
N VAL A 410 7.22 14.54 5.82
CA VAL A 410 6.55 14.89 7.08
C VAL A 410 5.07 14.57 6.92
N SER A 411 4.56 13.69 7.77
CA SER A 411 3.16 13.26 7.77
C SER A 411 2.47 13.77 9.04
N LEU A 412 1.16 13.91 8.98
CA LEU A 412 0.32 14.16 10.15
C LEU A 412 -0.03 12.84 10.83
N ALA A 413 -0.09 12.84 12.15
CA ALA A 413 -0.56 11.68 12.90
C ALA A 413 -1.99 11.36 12.52
N ALA A 414 -2.20 10.17 11.96
CA ALA A 414 -3.51 9.71 11.52
C ALA A 414 -4.01 8.61 12.48
N PRO A 415 -5.10 8.87 13.22
CA PRO A 415 -5.68 7.91 14.14
C PRO A 415 -6.55 6.91 13.35
N TYR A 416 -5.91 5.94 12.71
CA TYR A 416 -6.62 4.91 11.97
C TYR A 416 -7.40 3.98 12.89
N PRO A 417 -8.68 3.69 12.60
CA PRO A 417 -9.41 2.62 13.28
C PRO A 417 -8.58 1.32 13.31
N GLY A 418 -8.61 0.65 14.46
CA GLY A 418 -7.82 -0.56 14.72
C GLY A 418 -6.42 -0.30 15.30
N THR A 419 -5.95 0.95 15.35
CA THR A 419 -4.68 1.29 15.99
C THR A 419 -4.86 1.69 17.46
N PHE A 420 -3.80 1.50 18.25
CA PHE A 420 -3.78 1.98 19.63
C PHE A 420 -3.92 3.51 19.69
N LEU A 421 -3.35 4.23 18.73
CA LEU A 421 -3.48 5.68 18.62
C LEU A 421 -4.95 6.10 18.46
N TYR A 422 -5.73 5.41 17.63
CA TYR A 422 -7.15 5.67 17.46
C TYR A 422 -7.91 5.51 18.77
N LYS A 423 -7.70 4.38 19.46
CA LYS A 423 -8.31 4.10 20.77
C LYS A 423 -7.96 5.19 21.77
N GLN A 424 -6.69 5.56 21.87
CA GLN A 424 -6.21 6.60 22.77
C GLN A 424 -6.81 7.97 22.42
N ALA A 425 -6.95 8.30 21.12
CA ALA A 425 -7.51 9.57 20.68
C ALA A 425 -9.00 9.70 21.06
N ILE A 426 -9.78 8.62 20.94
CA ILE A 426 -11.18 8.57 21.38
C ILE A 426 -11.28 8.69 22.92
N GLU A 427 -10.53 7.87 23.66
CA GLU A 427 -10.58 7.83 25.13
C GLU A 427 -10.21 9.17 25.78
N ASN A 428 -9.33 9.95 25.13
CA ASN A 428 -8.90 11.26 25.65
C ASN A 428 -9.61 12.45 25.01
N GLY A 429 -10.59 12.22 24.13
CA GLY A 429 -11.34 13.30 23.47
C GLY A 429 -10.50 14.13 22.49
N TRP A 430 -9.42 13.56 21.94
CA TRP A 430 -8.58 14.20 20.93
C TRP A 430 -9.15 14.07 19.50
N LEU A 431 -10.12 13.18 19.34
CA LEU A 431 -10.84 12.92 18.10
C LEU A 431 -12.34 12.93 18.37
N GLU A 432 -13.12 13.66 17.58
CA GLU A 432 -14.58 13.67 17.69
C GLU A 432 -15.17 12.36 17.10
N VAL A 433 -15.83 11.56 17.94
CA VAL A 433 -16.36 10.22 17.61
C VAL A 433 -17.35 10.24 16.43
N ASN A 434 -18.07 11.36 16.23
CA ASN A 434 -19.12 11.49 15.22
C ASN A 434 -18.66 12.13 13.91
N LYS A 435 -17.41 12.58 13.82
CA LYS A 435 -16.86 12.99 12.53
C LYS A 435 -16.36 11.74 11.81
N ALA A 436 -16.90 11.49 10.61
CA ALA A 436 -16.29 10.55 9.68
C ALA A 436 -14.79 10.84 9.64
N VAL A 437 -13.95 9.79 9.76
CA VAL A 437 -12.49 9.96 9.75
C VAL A 437 -12.08 10.32 8.32
N ASN A 438 -12.30 11.59 7.96
CA ASN A 438 -11.80 12.17 6.72
C ASN A 438 -10.32 12.48 6.92
N LEU A 439 -9.48 11.63 6.39
CA LEU A 439 -8.02 11.79 6.50
C LEU A 439 -7.44 12.72 5.43
N VAL A 440 -8.27 13.10 4.48
CA VAL A 440 -7.93 14.00 3.37
C VAL A 440 -9.07 15.01 3.15
N ASP A 441 -8.73 16.19 2.66
CA ASP A 441 -9.70 17.18 2.19
C ASP A 441 -10.22 16.86 0.77
N ASP A 442 -11.11 17.71 0.24
CA ASP A 442 -11.69 17.57 -1.11
C ASP A 442 -10.63 17.61 -2.24
N ARG A 443 -9.41 18.01 -1.92
CA ARG A 443 -8.27 18.06 -2.84
C ARG A 443 -7.34 16.86 -2.68
N GLY A 444 -7.65 15.93 -1.75
CA GLY A 444 -6.84 14.78 -1.42
C GLY A 444 -5.60 15.11 -0.57
N VAL A 445 -5.57 16.29 0.09
CA VAL A 445 -4.48 16.68 0.99
C VAL A 445 -4.76 16.12 2.38
N GLN A 446 -3.74 15.52 3.00
CA GLN A 446 -3.85 15.01 4.36
C GLN A 446 -4.19 16.14 5.35
N ILE A 447 -5.21 15.94 6.15
CA ILE A 447 -5.63 16.87 7.19
C ILE A 447 -5.33 16.30 8.58
N ALA A 448 -5.00 17.19 9.53
CA ALA A 448 -4.82 16.80 10.91
C ALA A 448 -6.18 16.46 11.53
N GLN A 449 -6.29 15.28 12.11
CA GLN A 449 -7.52 14.79 12.73
C GLN A 449 -7.46 14.91 14.27
N ILE A 450 -6.25 14.86 14.82
CA ILE A 450 -6.04 14.94 16.26
C ILE A 450 -5.89 16.41 16.67
N SER A 451 -6.65 16.81 17.68
CA SER A 451 -6.53 18.10 18.35
C SER A 451 -6.29 17.89 19.83
N TYR A 452 -5.30 18.55 20.37
CA TYR A 452 -5.00 18.53 21.79
C TYR A 452 -5.43 19.85 22.44
N PRO A 453 -5.73 19.88 23.75
CA PRO A 453 -6.08 21.14 24.44
C PRO A 453 -5.00 22.23 24.33
N HIS A 454 -3.75 21.84 24.11
CA HIS A 454 -2.57 22.73 24.08
C HIS A 454 -1.94 22.85 22.69
N LEU A 455 -2.45 22.11 21.67
CA LEU A 455 -1.91 22.08 20.31
C LEU A 455 -3.05 21.76 19.34
N SER A 456 -3.51 22.77 18.59
CA SER A 456 -4.62 22.63 17.65
C SER A 456 -4.22 21.93 16.36
N THR A 457 -5.21 21.51 15.58
CA THR A 457 -5.02 20.92 14.24
C THR A 457 -4.29 21.88 13.30
N GLU A 458 -4.63 23.17 13.35
CA GLU A 458 -4.01 24.22 12.54
C GLU A 458 -2.54 24.44 12.91
N GLU A 459 -2.23 24.40 14.21
CA GLU A 459 -0.86 24.53 14.71
C GLU A 459 0.01 23.33 14.31
N ILE A 460 -0.55 22.11 14.35
CA ILE A 460 0.14 20.91 13.88
C ILE A 460 0.40 21.02 12.38
N PHE A 461 -0.59 21.45 11.60
CA PHE A 461 -0.46 21.62 10.16
C PHE A 461 0.58 22.68 9.80
N HIS A 462 0.54 23.85 10.46
CA HIS A 462 1.56 24.89 10.28
C HIS A 462 2.97 24.39 10.64
N GLY A 463 3.08 23.46 11.60
CA GLY A 463 4.32 22.75 11.91
C GLY A 463 4.89 22.01 10.72
N VAL A 464 4.06 21.36 9.88
CA VAL A 464 4.49 20.64 8.66
C VAL A 464 5.09 21.63 7.65
N GLU A 465 4.42 22.75 7.38
CA GLU A 465 4.93 23.76 6.45
C GLU A 465 6.26 24.33 6.95
N THR A 466 6.34 24.69 8.24
CA THR A 466 7.55 25.19 8.88
C THR A 466 8.68 24.18 8.77
N PHE A 467 8.38 22.87 8.93
CA PHE A 467 9.37 21.81 8.82
C PHE A 467 9.97 21.76 7.42
N TYR A 468 9.13 21.70 6.37
CA TYR A 468 9.59 21.64 4.99
C TYR A 468 10.40 22.91 4.62
N ARG A 469 9.90 24.10 4.97
CA ARG A 469 10.61 25.36 4.72
C ARG A 469 11.97 25.38 5.43
N SER A 470 12.00 25.04 6.72
CA SER A 470 13.23 25.03 7.54
C SER A 470 14.24 23.99 7.07
N PHE A 471 13.80 22.86 6.53
CA PHE A 471 14.69 21.82 6.05
C PHE A 471 15.26 22.11 4.66
N TYR A 472 14.41 22.47 3.67
CA TYR A 472 14.84 22.58 2.28
C TYR A 472 15.42 23.93 1.91
N PHE A 473 15.01 25.04 2.54
CA PHE A 473 15.54 26.37 2.21
C PHE A 473 16.85 26.73 2.92
N ARG A 474 17.51 25.79 3.56
CA ARG A 474 18.88 26.00 4.08
C ARG A 474 19.88 26.16 2.91
N PRO A 475 20.78 27.12 2.94
CA PRO A 475 21.78 27.30 1.89
C PRO A 475 22.60 26.02 1.59
N SER A 476 22.96 25.27 2.65
CA SER A 476 23.67 24.00 2.52
C SER A 476 22.85 22.93 1.79
N LYS A 477 21.52 22.86 2.03
CA LYS A 477 20.64 21.90 1.39
C LYS A 477 20.36 22.27 -0.06
N ILE A 478 20.13 23.55 -0.32
CA ILE A 478 19.99 24.07 -1.69
C ILE A 478 21.24 23.73 -2.51
N TRP A 479 22.44 23.95 -1.94
CA TRP A 479 23.70 23.63 -2.61
C TRP A 479 23.86 22.12 -2.88
N GLU A 480 23.44 21.27 -1.93
CA GLU A 480 23.42 19.81 -2.13
C GLU A 480 22.53 19.42 -3.31
N ILE A 481 21.31 19.96 -3.37
CA ILE A 481 20.34 19.72 -4.46
C ILE A 481 20.90 20.20 -5.80
N VAL A 482 21.49 21.39 -5.86
CA VAL A 482 22.11 21.94 -7.09
C VAL A 482 23.24 21.04 -7.58
N LYS A 483 24.07 20.52 -6.68
CA LYS A 483 25.13 19.55 -7.04
C LYS A 483 24.55 18.25 -7.59
N GLU A 484 23.47 17.73 -7.00
CA GLU A 484 22.80 16.54 -7.52
C GLU A 484 22.22 16.78 -8.92
N MET A 485 21.63 17.96 -9.17
CA MET A 485 21.12 18.35 -10.48
C MET A 485 22.24 18.44 -11.52
N ALA A 486 23.37 19.01 -11.16
CA ALA A 486 24.52 19.13 -12.07
C ALA A 486 25.14 17.77 -12.45
N GLY A 487 24.90 16.72 -11.66
CA GLY A 487 25.45 15.40 -11.90
C GLY A 487 24.68 14.53 -12.91
N SER A 488 23.41 14.86 -13.23
CA SER A 488 22.56 14.06 -14.13
C SER A 488 21.38 14.85 -14.65
N TRP A 489 21.14 14.80 -15.96
CA TRP A 489 19.97 15.43 -16.59
C TRP A 489 18.64 14.82 -16.12
N GLU A 490 18.61 13.52 -15.85
CA GLU A 490 17.44 12.85 -15.25
C GLU A 490 17.15 13.42 -13.86
N MET A 491 18.19 13.59 -13.04
CA MET A 491 18.08 14.19 -11.72
C MET A 491 17.61 15.65 -11.78
N THR A 492 18.09 16.43 -12.74
CA THR A 492 17.65 17.82 -12.97
C THR A 492 16.16 17.88 -13.26
N LYS A 493 15.66 17.11 -14.23
CA LYS A 493 14.23 17.06 -14.58
C LYS A 493 13.38 16.69 -13.38
N ARG A 494 13.84 15.73 -12.62
CA ARG A 494 13.16 15.24 -11.44
C ARG A 494 13.07 16.31 -10.36
N ARG A 495 14.19 16.92 -9.98
CA ARG A 495 14.24 17.98 -8.96
C ARG A 495 13.40 19.19 -9.32
N LEU A 496 13.36 19.53 -10.61
CA LEU A 496 12.48 20.60 -11.10
C LEU A 496 10.99 20.22 -10.91
N ARG A 497 10.61 18.98 -11.23
CA ARG A 497 9.23 18.49 -11.02
C ARG A 497 8.85 18.50 -9.54
N GLU A 498 9.67 17.89 -8.70
CA GLU A 498 9.48 17.88 -7.23
C GLU A 498 9.36 19.32 -6.68
N GLY A 499 10.19 20.25 -7.18
CA GLY A 499 10.16 21.66 -6.80
C GLY A 499 8.85 22.34 -7.19
N VAL A 500 8.35 22.11 -8.40
CA VAL A 500 7.06 22.68 -8.86
C VAL A 500 5.92 22.21 -7.98
N GLU A 501 5.83 20.90 -7.69
CA GLU A 501 4.77 20.36 -6.82
C GLU A 501 4.90 20.86 -5.38
N PHE A 502 6.13 20.99 -4.88
CA PHE A 502 6.39 21.57 -3.57
C PHE A 502 5.92 23.02 -3.48
N PHE A 503 6.20 23.85 -4.47
CA PHE A 503 5.69 25.22 -4.50
C PHE A 503 4.18 25.28 -4.65
N ARG A 504 3.57 24.40 -5.43
CA ARG A 504 2.11 24.29 -5.51
C ARG A 504 1.51 23.92 -4.16
N PHE A 505 2.11 22.98 -3.43
CA PHE A 505 1.69 22.63 -2.07
C PHE A 505 1.75 23.83 -1.13
N LEU A 506 2.83 24.61 -1.13
CA LEU A 506 2.97 25.78 -0.28
C LEU A 506 1.95 26.89 -0.62
N HIS A 507 1.64 27.12 -1.90
CA HIS A 507 0.67 28.15 -2.31
C HIS A 507 -0.79 27.72 -2.18
N ALA A 508 -1.10 26.42 -2.21
CA ALA A 508 -2.48 25.94 -2.02
C ALA A 508 -3.06 26.22 -0.64
N HIS A 509 -2.23 26.66 0.31
CA HIS A 509 -2.61 26.93 1.67
C HIS A 509 -2.54 28.41 2.07
N GLU A 510 -2.02 29.27 1.17
CA GLU A 510 -2.04 30.73 1.35
C GLU A 510 -3.34 31.38 0.79
N ALA A 511 -4.20 30.60 0.14
CA ALA A 511 -5.51 31.01 -0.39
C ALA A 511 -6.65 30.32 0.35
#